data_cfd348274664a3669213d851984431f1
#
_entry.id   cfd348274664a3669213d851984431f1
#
_cell.length_a   1.000
_cell.length_b   1.000
_cell.length_c   1.000
_cell.angle_alpha   90.00
_cell.angle_beta   90.00
_cell.angle_gamma   90.00
#
_symmetry.space_group_name_H-M   'P 1'
#
loop_
_entity.id
_entity.type
_entity.pdbx_description
1 polymer ?
#
loop_
_entity_poly.entity_id
_entity_poly.type
_entity_poly.pdbx_seq_one_letter_code
_entity_poly.pdbx_strand_id
1 'polypeptide(L)'
;MNIRLTGFFLFLTLICSALLGSFSYDFVESQNVPDVFVGIDLAFGDVEQVKQLADEVASYTNLFILGCTAVTQNRFMLEEACQYLFDKGLFFIVYQEYPLDFTLFSIDKSTWFETAKTRWGNHFLGIYYSDEIGGRQLDHNSDWMVVPKADSYEEASIKFNTKVNGSISWFRNGYSSGEDISLFTSDYALYWFDYNAGYDVLLAQFGWNYSRQLNVGLCRGAAAAQNKDWGAIITWTYTQPPYIETDEELYNDLLLAYDNGAKYIAIFNSNKNYSDGILKQEHLDAIRQFWQYSQQNPRKLSPINERTAYMLPKDYAYGFRGPNDKIWGLWEADDLSVPISINLGSLLEKYSSKLDIIYEEYLQMGHSQHYNKLVNWNDTTIISFPSLNATSSPSRGVSFTELIGIKYLTASIQLGLVIIVAFLAAVVILTYLRRTRIKPEKRLD
;
A
#
# COMPACT_ATOMS: atom_id res chain seq x y z
N MET A 1 -18.08 37.07 -51.24
CA MET A 1 -17.27 36.33 -50.23
C MET A 1 -17.44 34.85 -50.53
N ASN A 2 -16.37 34.18 -50.85
CA ASN A 2 -16.43 32.84 -51.46
C ASN A 2 -16.87 31.74 -50.48
N ILE A 3 -18.00 31.08 -50.75
CA ILE A 3 -18.57 29.96 -49.95
C ILE A 3 -17.51 28.90 -49.57
N ARG A 4 -16.48 28.72 -50.40
CA ARG A 4 -15.34 27.78 -50.15
C ARG A 4 -14.40 28.25 -49.04
N LEU A 5 -14.27 29.56 -48.81
CA LEU A 5 -13.44 30.13 -47.76
C LEU A 5 -14.14 30.03 -46.39
N THR A 6 -15.45 30.23 -46.36
CA THR A 6 -16.28 30.07 -45.15
C THR A 6 -16.32 28.61 -44.68
N GLY A 7 -16.42 27.63 -45.59
CA GLY A 7 -16.36 26.23 -45.26
C GLY A 7 -15.00 25.77 -44.69
N PHE A 8 -13.89 26.37 -45.18
CA PHE A 8 -12.56 26.08 -44.66
C PHE A 8 -12.35 26.63 -43.22
N PHE A 9 -12.84 27.84 -42.95
CA PHE A 9 -12.79 28.43 -41.59
C PHE A 9 -13.66 27.64 -40.61
N LEU A 10 -14.85 27.19 -41.00
CA LEU A 10 -15.72 26.34 -40.18
C LEU A 10 -15.09 24.97 -39.88
N PHE A 11 -14.42 24.38 -40.86
CA PHE A 11 -13.73 23.11 -40.68
C PHE A 11 -12.50 23.26 -39.77
N LEU A 12 -11.75 24.34 -39.89
CA LEU A 12 -10.60 24.64 -39.01
C LEU A 12 -11.04 24.91 -37.57
N THR A 13 -12.15 25.63 -37.35
CA THR A 13 -12.69 25.85 -36.01
C THR A 13 -13.22 24.57 -35.38
N LEU A 14 -13.82 23.65 -36.16
CA LEU A 14 -14.24 22.34 -35.68
C LEU A 14 -13.04 21.44 -35.30
N ILE A 15 -11.96 21.46 -36.05
CA ILE A 15 -10.72 20.73 -35.69
C ILE A 15 -10.08 21.32 -34.44
N CYS A 16 -10.02 22.67 -34.35
CA CYS A 16 -9.49 23.32 -33.15
C CYS A 16 -10.35 23.06 -31.89
N SER A 17 -11.69 23.05 -32.02
CA SER A 17 -12.57 22.70 -30.90
C SER A 17 -12.48 21.20 -30.53
N ALA A 18 -12.30 20.29 -31.48
CA ALA A 18 -12.08 18.89 -31.20
C ALA A 18 -10.73 18.64 -30.54
N LEU A 19 -9.67 19.36 -30.97
CA LEU A 19 -8.34 19.30 -30.32
C LEU A 19 -8.35 19.94 -28.92
N LEU A 20 -9.02 21.06 -28.74
CA LEU A 20 -9.19 21.67 -27.42
C LEU A 20 -10.08 20.83 -26.50
N GLY A 21 -11.10 20.16 -27.03
CA GLY A 21 -11.93 19.21 -26.27
C GLY A 21 -11.18 17.97 -25.82
N SER A 22 -10.25 17.45 -26.63
CA SER A 22 -9.37 16.34 -26.24
C SER A 22 -8.31 16.75 -25.20
N PHE A 23 -7.89 18.02 -25.16
CA PHE A 23 -7.01 18.53 -24.11
C PHE A 23 -7.73 18.81 -22.78
N SER A 24 -9.06 18.89 -22.78
CA SER A 24 -9.83 19.13 -21.54
C SER A 24 -10.11 17.85 -20.75
N TYR A 25 -9.82 16.69 -21.28
CA TYR A 25 -10.06 15.41 -20.61
C TYR A 25 -8.88 14.90 -19.75
N ASP A 26 -7.72 15.51 -19.86
CA ASP A 26 -6.51 15.10 -19.09
C ASP A 26 -6.12 16.08 -17.96
N PHE A 27 -6.98 17.00 -17.56
CA PHE A 27 -6.90 17.57 -16.24
C PHE A 27 -7.56 16.60 -15.24
N VAL A 28 -7.02 15.39 -15.13
CA VAL A 28 -7.10 14.64 -13.89
C VAL A 28 -6.36 15.51 -12.89
N GLU A 29 -7.12 16.21 -12.09
CA GLU A 29 -6.65 16.84 -10.87
C GLU A 29 -5.74 15.79 -10.22
N SER A 30 -4.47 16.08 -10.07
CA SER A 30 -3.55 15.25 -9.31
C SER A 30 -4.13 15.23 -7.90
N GLN A 31 -5.03 14.28 -7.62
CA GLN A 31 -5.57 14.09 -6.30
C GLN A 31 -4.35 13.84 -5.44
N ASN A 32 -4.10 14.77 -4.52
CA ASN A 32 -3.04 14.62 -3.54
C ASN A 32 -3.33 13.34 -2.76
N VAL A 33 -2.61 12.28 -3.10
CA VAL A 33 -2.69 11.02 -2.35
C VAL A 33 -2.27 11.32 -0.92
N PRO A 34 -3.09 11.01 0.08
CA PRO A 34 -2.76 11.29 1.47
C PRO A 34 -1.43 10.65 1.89
N ASP A 35 -0.69 11.33 2.76
CA ASP A 35 0.53 10.78 3.37
C ASP A 35 0.23 9.64 4.36
N VAL A 36 -0.99 9.61 4.88
CA VAL A 36 -1.48 8.58 5.80
C VAL A 36 -2.94 8.27 5.52
N PHE A 37 -3.26 6.98 5.59
CA PHE A 37 -4.60 6.44 5.47
C PHE A 37 -5.07 5.94 6.84
N VAL A 38 -6.18 6.48 7.32
CA VAL A 38 -6.76 6.13 8.63
C VAL A 38 -8.20 5.70 8.45
N GLY A 39 -8.57 4.53 8.96
CA GLY A 39 -9.92 4.04 8.77
C GLY A 39 -10.27 2.77 9.53
N ILE A 40 -11.34 2.14 9.08
CA ILE A 40 -11.95 1.00 9.75
C ILE A 40 -11.99 -0.18 8.79
N ASP A 41 -11.73 -1.37 9.33
CA ASP A 41 -11.97 -2.66 8.67
C ASP A 41 -13.30 -3.25 9.15
N LEU A 42 -14.22 -3.43 8.22
CA LEU A 42 -15.52 -4.03 8.46
C LEU A 42 -15.56 -5.45 7.91
N ALA A 43 -15.50 -6.45 8.78
CA ALA A 43 -15.43 -7.86 8.39
C ALA A 43 -16.80 -8.59 8.44
N PHE A 44 -17.89 -7.89 8.69
CA PHE A 44 -19.25 -8.46 8.77
C PHE A 44 -20.27 -7.59 8.03
N GLY A 45 -21.45 -8.14 7.81
CA GLY A 45 -22.60 -7.38 7.35
C GLY A 45 -22.82 -7.42 5.84
N ASP A 46 -23.76 -6.59 5.41
CA ASP A 46 -24.17 -6.39 4.03
C ASP A 46 -23.83 -4.97 3.53
N VAL A 47 -24.28 -4.63 2.33
CA VAL A 47 -24.01 -3.32 1.72
C VAL A 47 -24.59 -2.15 2.54
N GLU A 48 -25.74 -2.35 3.18
CA GLU A 48 -26.37 -1.31 4.00
C GLU A 48 -25.55 -1.02 5.26
N GLN A 49 -24.97 -2.05 5.88
CA GLN A 49 -24.08 -1.88 7.03
C GLN A 49 -22.75 -1.21 6.64
N VAL A 50 -22.23 -1.53 5.44
CA VAL A 50 -21.08 -0.79 4.86
C VAL A 50 -21.41 0.69 4.71
N LYS A 51 -22.57 1.03 4.13
CA LYS A 51 -23.01 2.41 3.92
C LYS A 51 -23.21 3.14 5.25
N GLN A 52 -23.86 2.52 6.22
CA GLN A 52 -24.11 3.11 7.54
C GLN A 52 -22.80 3.45 8.24
N LEU A 53 -21.84 2.52 8.26
CA LEU A 53 -20.54 2.80 8.86
C LEU A 53 -19.75 3.85 8.09
N ALA A 54 -19.78 3.81 6.76
CA ALA A 54 -19.14 4.84 5.95
C ALA A 54 -19.73 6.24 6.21
N ASP A 55 -21.04 6.36 6.37
CA ASP A 55 -21.71 7.62 6.73
C ASP A 55 -21.27 8.15 8.09
N GLU A 56 -21.09 7.26 9.06
CA GLU A 56 -20.62 7.61 10.40
C GLU A 56 -19.19 8.12 10.40
N VAL A 57 -18.28 7.49 9.63
CA VAL A 57 -16.84 7.71 9.79
C VAL A 57 -16.20 8.60 8.71
N ALA A 58 -16.82 8.79 7.55
CA ALA A 58 -16.21 9.48 6.41
C ALA A 58 -15.76 10.93 6.69
N SER A 59 -16.33 11.59 7.69
CA SER A 59 -15.94 12.95 8.06
C SER A 59 -14.63 13.04 8.87
N TYR A 60 -14.16 11.92 9.42
CA TYR A 60 -12.95 11.84 10.26
C TYR A 60 -12.11 10.58 9.99
N THR A 61 -12.23 10.01 8.81
CA THR A 61 -11.35 8.96 8.26
C THR A 61 -11.21 9.18 6.75
N ASN A 62 -10.23 8.52 6.15
CA ASN A 62 -10.05 8.52 4.70
C ASN A 62 -9.84 7.12 4.12
N LEU A 63 -9.87 6.07 4.94
CA LEU A 63 -9.69 4.68 4.56
C LEU A 63 -10.89 3.83 4.99
N PHE A 64 -11.25 2.86 4.17
CA PHE A 64 -12.18 1.80 4.52
C PHE A 64 -11.65 0.45 4.01
N ILE A 65 -11.51 -0.54 4.90
CA ILE A 65 -11.22 -1.92 4.48
C ILE A 65 -12.55 -2.65 4.42
N LEU A 66 -12.89 -3.09 3.21
CA LEU A 66 -14.11 -3.85 2.95
C LEU A 66 -13.83 -5.35 3.19
N GLY A 67 -13.95 -5.76 4.47
CA GLY A 67 -13.63 -7.10 4.95
C GLY A 67 -14.79 -8.11 4.85
N CYS A 68 -16.03 -7.63 4.69
CA CYS A 68 -17.21 -8.52 4.70
C CYS A 68 -17.25 -9.44 3.47
N THR A 69 -17.01 -10.74 3.70
CA THR A 69 -16.98 -11.77 2.64
C THR A 69 -18.33 -11.89 1.90
N ALA A 70 -19.46 -11.70 2.58
CA ALA A 70 -20.77 -11.66 1.95
C ALA A 70 -20.89 -10.60 0.85
N VAL A 71 -20.24 -9.46 1.04
CA VAL A 71 -20.20 -8.37 0.05
C VAL A 71 -19.10 -8.63 -0.99
N THR A 72 -17.87 -8.96 -0.57
CA THR A 72 -16.72 -9.08 -1.47
C THR A 72 -16.82 -10.30 -2.40
N GLN A 73 -17.59 -11.33 -2.04
CA GLN A 73 -17.87 -12.49 -2.88
C GLN A 73 -19.05 -12.29 -3.84
N ASN A 74 -19.80 -11.20 -3.74
CA ASN A 74 -20.88 -10.87 -4.63
C ASN A 74 -20.54 -9.64 -5.45
N ARG A 75 -20.36 -9.79 -6.77
CA ARG A 75 -19.92 -8.69 -7.65
C ARG A 75 -20.80 -7.44 -7.55
N PHE A 76 -22.12 -7.61 -7.58
CA PHE A 76 -23.04 -6.47 -7.57
C PHE A 76 -22.98 -5.72 -6.24
N MET A 77 -22.94 -6.46 -5.13
CA MET A 77 -22.78 -5.89 -3.79
C MET A 77 -21.43 -5.21 -3.63
N LEU A 78 -20.36 -5.83 -4.15
CA LEU A 78 -19.01 -5.26 -4.12
C LEU A 78 -18.93 -3.95 -4.92
N GLU A 79 -19.45 -3.93 -6.17
CA GLU A 79 -19.46 -2.73 -6.99
C GLU A 79 -20.28 -1.60 -6.36
N GLU A 80 -21.42 -1.94 -5.77
CA GLU A 80 -22.28 -0.97 -5.05
C GLU A 80 -21.56 -0.41 -3.83
N ALA A 81 -20.95 -1.26 -3.01
CA ALA A 81 -20.20 -0.83 -1.84
C ALA A 81 -19.00 0.05 -2.22
N CYS A 82 -18.17 -0.39 -3.16
CA CYS A 82 -17.01 0.38 -3.62
C CYS A 82 -17.41 1.74 -4.23
N GLN A 83 -18.51 1.78 -5.02
CA GLN A 83 -19.02 3.04 -5.55
C GLN A 83 -19.46 3.98 -4.44
N TYR A 84 -20.15 3.46 -3.41
CA TYR A 84 -20.59 4.27 -2.28
C TYR A 84 -19.41 4.84 -1.49
N LEU A 85 -18.39 4.03 -1.21
CA LEU A 85 -17.16 4.48 -0.55
C LEU A 85 -16.44 5.57 -1.35
N PHE A 86 -16.36 5.38 -2.68
CA PHE A 86 -15.79 6.38 -3.59
C PHE A 86 -16.59 7.71 -3.56
N ASP A 87 -17.93 7.64 -3.60
CA ASP A 87 -18.80 8.82 -3.57
C ASP A 87 -18.69 9.58 -2.22
N LYS A 88 -18.30 8.88 -1.13
CA LYS A 88 -17.96 9.48 0.17
C LYS A 88 -16.54 10.04 0.23
N GLY A 89 -15.74 9.90 -0.82
CA GLY A 89 -14.34 10.35 -0.86
C GLY A 89 -13.37 9.45 -0.09
N LEU A 90 -13.79 8.24 0.29
CA LEU A 90 -12.96 7.28 0.99
C LEU A 90 -12.06 6.52 0.01
N PHE A 91 -10.83 6.28 0.41
CA PHE A 91 -9.96 5.28 -0.18
C PHE A 91 -10.32 3.91 0.38
N PHE A 92 -10.15 2.85 -0.41
CA PHE A 92 -10.58 1.55 0.08
C PHE A 92 -9.66 0.41 -0.37
N ILE A 93 -9.62 -0.63 0.47
CA ILE A 93 -8.96 -1.91 0.26
C ILE A 93 -10.05 -2.98 0.31
N VAL A 94 -9.99 -3.97 -0.60
CA VAL A 94 -10.98 -5.04 -0.67
C VAL A 94 -10.37 -6.34 -0.18
N TYR A 95 -10.98 -6.96 0.83
CA TYR A 95 -10.56 -8.26 1.34
C TYR A 95 -10.91 -9.38 0.37
N GLN A 96 -9.95 -10.30 0.18
CA GLN A 96 -10.15 -11.51 -0.60
C GLN A 96 -9.53 -12.70 0.14
N GLU A 97 -10.37 -13.67 0.46
CA GLU A 97 -9.94 -14.89 1.14
C GLU A 97 -9.27 -15.88 0.18
N TYR A 98 -8.33 -16.66 0.70
CA TYR A 98 -7.70 -17.75 -0.04
C TYR A 98 -8.20 -19.12 0.50
N PRO A 99 -8.40 -20.13 -0.34
CA PRO A 99 -8.61 -20.08 -1.80
C PRO A 99 -10.00 -19.54 -2.12
N LEU A 100 -10.05 -18.60 -3.04
CA LEU A 100 -11.34 -18.14 -3.51
C LEU A 100 -12.03 -19.24 -4.30
N ASP A 101 -13.15 -19.73 -3.83
CA ASP A 101 -14.06 -20.52 -4.65
C ASP A 101 -14.82 -19.60 -5.62
N PHE A 102 -14.15 -19.27 -6.69
CA PHE A 102 -14.66 -18.37 -7.71
C PHE A 102 -15.61 -19.03 -8.72
N THR A 103 -15.99 -20.25 -8.51
CA THR A 103 -17.01 -20.90 -9.34
C THR A 103 -18.36 -20.16 -9.25
N LEU A 104 -18.57 -19.37 -8.19
CA LEU A 104 -19.72 -18.48 -8.03
C LEU A 104 -19.63 -17.17 -8.84
N PHE A 105 -18.45 -16.77 -9.29
CA PHE A 105 -18.28 -15.59 -10.15
C PHE A 105 -18.23 -16.04 -11.61
N SER A 106 -19.36 -15.96 -12.30
CA SER A 106 -19.48 -16.20 -13.74
C SER A 106 -18.77 -15.15 -14.61
N ILE A 107 -17.92 -14.29 -14.04
CA ILE A 107 -17.30 -13.16 -14.72
C ILE A 107 -15.79 -13.19 -14.47
N ASP A 108 -15.07 -12.99 -15.56
CA ASP A 108 -13.64 -12.86 -15.58
C ASP A 108 -13.16 -11.80 -14.58
N LYS A 109 -12.39 -12.21 -13.59
CA LYS A 109 -11.89 -11.37 -12.50
C LYS A 109 -10.87 -10.35 -12.97
N SER A 110 -10.10 -10.69 -14.00
CA SER A 110 -9.17 -9.75 -14.60
C SER A 110 -9.90 -8.48 -15.00
N THR A 111 -11.10 -8.61 -15.56
CA THR A 111 -11.94 -7.47 -15.94
C THR A 111 -12.45 -6.65 -14.76
N TRP A 112 -12.67 -7.26 -13.56
CA TRP A 112 -13.13 -6.49 -12.41
C TRP A 112 -12.01 -5.57 -11.87
N PHE A 113 -10.79 -6.09 -11.72
CA PHE A 113 -9.66 -5.29 -11.22
C PHE A 113 -9.28 -4.16 -12.16
N GLU A 114 -9.27 -4.41 -13.48
CA GLU A 114 -9.08 -3.37 -14.49
C GLU A 114 -10.17 -2.30 -14.42
N THR A 115 -11.43 -2.75 -14.28
CA THR A 115 -12.56 -1.84 -14.11
C THR A 115 -12.43 -1.04 -12.81
N ALA A 116 -12.02 -1.65 -11.71
CA ALA A 116 -11.83 -1.00 -10.42
C ALA A 116 -10.80 0.13 -10.50
N LYS A 117 -9.62 -0.15 -11.07
CA LYS A 117 -8.57 0.86 -11.30
C LYS A 117 -9.05 1.99 -12.20
N THR A 118 -9.70 1.65 -13.30
CA THR A 118 -10.22 2.66 -14.26
C THR A 118 -11.32 3.49 -13.65
N ARG A 119 -12.22 2.87 -12.87
CA ARG A 119 -13.43 3.51 -12.33
C ARG A 119 -13.15 4.38 -11.11
N TRP A 120 -12.32 3.89 -10.19
CA TRP A 120 -12.08 4.53 -8.89
C TRP A 120 -10.66 5.09 -8.74
N GLY A 121 -9.79 4.85 -9.72
CA GLY A 121 -8.44 5.41 -9.74
C GLY A 121 -7.66 5.12 -8.46
N ASN A 122 -7.08 6.17 -7.88
CA ASN A 122 -6.29 6.08 -6.66
C ASN A 122 -7.11 5.77 -5.39
N HIS A 123 -8.44 5.85 -5.43
CA HIS A 123 -9.29 5.48 -4.29
C HIS A 123 -9.31 3.97 -4.06
N PHE A 124 -9.17 3.15 -5.11
CA PHE A 124 -8.94 1.72 -4.98
C PHE A 124 -7.44 1.47 -4.72
N LEU A 125 -7.09 1.25 -3.46
CA LEU A 125 -5.70 1.07 -3.02
C LEU A 125 -5.13 -0.31 -3.35
N GLY A 126 -5.99 -1.34 -3.38
CA GLY A 126 -5.56 -2.71 -3.65
C GLY A 126 -6.39 -3.77 -2.93
N ILE A 127 -5.81 -4.93 -2.80
CA ILE A 127 -6.45 -6.12 -2.26
C ILE A 127 -5.77 -6.56 -0.97
N TYR A 128 -6.57 -6.79 0.07
CA TYR A 128 -6.14 -7.49 1.27
C TYR A 128 -6.29 -9.00 0.99
N TYR A 129 -5.16 -9.66 0.77
CA TYR A 129 -5.12 -11.03 0.27
C TYR A 129 -4.56 -11.98 1.30
N SER A 130 -5.36 -12.91 1.77
CA SER A 130 -5.06 -13.82 2.87
C SER A 130 -4.67 -13.11 4.15
N ASP A 131 -4.98 -13.67 5.30
CA ASP A 131 -4.73 -13.07 6.59
C ASP A 131 -3.79 -13.92 7.43
N GLU A 132 -2.93 -13.28 8.23
CA GLU A 132 -2.06 -13.90 9.25
C GLU A 132 -1.24 -15.11 8.74
N ILE A 133 -0.59 -15.00 7.60
CA ILE A 133 0.12 -16.14 7.00
C ILE A 133 1.30 -16.57 7.88
N GLY A 134 2.08 -15.61 8.40
CA GLY A 134 3.15 -15.87 9.36
C GLY A 134 2.62 -16.38 10.69
N GLY A 135 1.53 -15.80 11.19
CA GLY A 135 0.84 -16.27 12.39
C GLY A 135 0.34 -17.70 12.26
N ARG A 136 -0.28 -18.04 11.14
CA ARG A 136 -0.66 -19.43 10.84
C ARG A 136 0.55 -20.37 10.83
N GLN A 137 1.67 -19.93 10.33
CA GLN A 137 2.91 -20.71 10.35
C GLN A 137 3.37 -21.00 11.78
N LEU A 138 3.24 -20.03 12.69
CA LEU A 138 3.71 -20.17 14.07
C LEU A 138 2.76 -20.97 14.96
N ASP A 139 1.44 -20.79 14.82
CA ASP A 139 0.48 -21.16 15.84
C ASP A 139 -0.47 -22.29 15.44
N HIS A 140 -0.64 -22.56 14.17
CA HIS A 140 -1.52 -23.63 13.73
C HIS A 140 -0.87 -25.02 13.76
N ASN A 141 -1.68 -26.05 13.73
CA ASN A 141 -1.25 -27.43 13.54
C ASN A 141 -0.85 -27.69 12.09
N SER A 142 -0.27 -28.86 11.83
CA SER A 142 0.27 -29.25 10.52
C SER A 142 -0.70 -29.08 9.35
N ASP A 143 -2.01 -29.15 9.58
CA ASP A 143 -3.02 -29.11 8.51
C ASP A 143 -3.24 -27.69 7.97
N TRP A 144 -2.94 -26.68 8.79
CA TRP A 144 -3.13 -25.27 8.46
C TRP A 144 -1.84 -24.47 8.29
N MET A 145 -0.70 -25.06 8.69
CA MET A 145 0.61 -24.41 8.50
C MET A 145 0.95 -24.27 7.02
N VAL A 146 1.62 -23.20 6.68
CA VAL A 146 2.18 -23.01 5.33
C VAL A 146 3.24 -24.09 5.07
N VAL A 147 4.14 -24.31 6.02
CA VAL A 147 5.21 -25.31 5.97
C VAL A 147 5.06 -26.27 7.16
N PRO A 148 4.43 -27.44 6.96
CA PRO A 148 4.21 -28.38 8.06
C PRO A 148 5.46 -29.18 8.44
N LYS A 149 6.51 -29.17 7.60
CA LYS A 149 7.76 -29.89 7.85
C LYS A 149 8.94 -29.29 7.08
N ALA A 150 10.06 -29.13 7.78
CA ALA A 150 11.36 -28.81 7.21
C ALA A 150 12.47 -29.43 8.08
N ASP A 151 13.66 -29.62 7.50
CA ASP A 151 14.81 -30.21 8.20
C ASP A 151 15.78 -29.13 8.71
N SER A 152 15.63 -27.87 8.29
CA SER A 152 16.41 -26.71 8.75
C SER A 152 15.62 -25.41 8.63
N TYR A 153 16.06 -24.34 9.31
CA TYR A 153 15.47 -23.00 9.22
C TYR A 153 15.53 -22.45 7.78
N GLU A 154 16.65 -22.66 7.09
CA GLU A 154 16.81 -22.28 5.69
C GLU A 154 15.77 -22.98 4.78
N GLU A 155 15.59 -24.28 4.96
CA GLU A 155 14.58 -25.02 4.20
C GLU A 155 13.16 -24.54 4.52
N ALA A 156 12.85 -24.25 5.78
CA ALA A 156 11.56 -23.70 6.18
C ALA A 156 11.31 -22.35 5.51
N SER A 157 12.30 -21.46 5.53
CA SER A 157 12.26 -20.14 4.89
C SER A 157 12.03 -20.25 3.38
N ILE A 158 12.80 -21.10 2.69
CA ILE A 158 12.66 -21.32 1.26
C ILE A 158 11.26 -21.87 0.92
N LYS A 159 10.78 -22.87 1.66
CA LYS A 159 9.45 -23.46 1.45
C LYS A 159 8.35 -22.45 1.70
N PHE A 160 8.44 -21.66 2.78
CA PHE A 160 7.47 -20.63 3.12
C PHE A 160 7.38 -19.59 2.00
N ASN A 161 8.50 -18.97 1.66
CA ASN A 161 8.59 -17.95 0.64
C ASN A 161 8.10 -18.49 -0.73
N THR A 162 8.49 -19.69 -1.12
CA THR A 162 8.07 -20.30 -2.38
C THR A 162 6.56 -20.54 -2.42
N LYS A 163 5.99 -21.05 -1.33
CA LYS A 163 4.57 -21.40 -1.28
C LYS A 163 3.68 -20.15 -1.28
N VAL A 164 4.03 -19.17 -0.46
CA VAL A 164 3.30 -17.90 -0.38
C VAL A 164 3.47 -17.10 -1.67
N ASN A 165 4.68 -17.01 -2.22
CA ASN A 165 4.92 -16.37 -3.52
C ASN A 165 4.17 -17.07 -4.65
N GLY A 166 4.10 -18.39 -4.63
CA GLY A 166 3.30 -19.16 -5.61
C GLY A 166 1.83 -18.76 -5.58
N SER A 167 1.26 -18.56 -4.40
CA SER A 167 -0.11 -18.09 -4.19
C SER A 167 -0.31 -16.65 -4.69
N ILE A 168 0.59 -15.75 -4.31
CA ILE A 168 0.61 -14.35 -4.76
C ILE A 168 0.75 -14.26 -6.28
N SER A 169 1.69 -15.01 -6.85
CA SER A 169 1.92 -15.04 -8.30
C SER A 169 0.72 -15.59 -9.06
N TRP A 170 0.09 -16.64 -8.51
CA TRP A 170 -1.14 -17.17 -9.09
C TRP A 170 -2.26 -16.12 -9.08
N PHE A 171 -2.42 -15.42 -7.95
CA PHE A 171 -3.39 -14.33 -7.84
C PHE A 171 -3.08 -13.22 -8.85
N ARG A 172 -1.87 -12.70 -8.90
CA ARG A 172 -1.47 -11.62 -9.81
C ARG A 172 -1.64 -12.02 -11.27
N ASN A 173 -1.16 -13.20 -11.67
CA ASN A 173 -1.25 -13.69 -13.06
C ASN A 173 -2.68 -14.01 -13.47
N GLY A 174 -3.54 -14.41 -12.54
CA GLY A 174 -4.94 -14.73 -12.83
C GLY A 174 -5.87 -13.52 -12.87
N TYR A 175 -5.46 -12.40 -12.28
CA TYR A 175 -6.37 -11.29 -12.01
C TYR A 175 -5.87 -9.90 -12.41
N SER A 176 -4.59 -9.74 -12.73
CA SER A 176 -4.08 -8.48 -13.25
C SER A 176 -3.60 -8.69 -14.68
N SER A 177 -4.25 -8.09 -15.65
CA SER A 177 -3.81 -8.09 -17.06
C SER A 177 -2.56 -7.21 -17.28
N GLY A 178 -1.64 -7.21 -16.30
CA GLY A 178 -0.40 -6.44 -16.30
C GLY A 178 -0.46 -5.15 -15.49
N GLU A 179 -1.57 -4.85 -14.79
CA GLU A 179 -1.63 -3.74 -13.85
C GLU A 179 -1.12 -4.15 -12.47
N ASP A 180 -0.31 -3.29 -11.88
CA ASP A 180 0.28 -3.52 -10.56
C ASP A 180 -0.76 -3.21 -9.47
N ILE A 181 -1.39 -4.26 -8.93
CA ILE A 181 -2.34 -4.16 -7.82
C ILE A 181 -1.58 -4.42 -6.53
N SER A 182 -1.59 -3.45 -5.61
CA SER A 182 -0.95 -3.60 -4.31
C SER A 182 -1.65 -4.68 -3.48
N LEU A 183 -0.87 -5.62 -2.96
CA LEU A 183 -1.34 -6.68 -2.08
C LEU A 183 -1.00 -6.36 -0.64
N PHE A 184 -2.05 -6.31 0.16
CA PHE A 184 -2.03 -6.09 1.60
C PHE A 184 -2.24 -7.41 2.33
N THR A 185 -1.68 -7.53 3.52
CA THR A 185 -2.09 -8.51 4.53
C THR A 185 -1.78 -7.97 5.91
N SER A 186 -2.33 -8.56 6.97
CA SER A 186 -1.88 -8.31 8.34
C SER A 186 -1.15 -9.51 8.91
N ASP A 187 -0.28 -9.25 9.86
CA ASP A 187 0.37 -10.30 10.64
C ASP A 187 0.81 -9.78 12.00
N TYR A 188 1.25 -10.69 12.90
CA TYR A 188 1.75 -10.34 14.23
C TYR A 188 3.19 -10.79 14.48
N ALA A 189 3.89 -11.39 13.48
CA ALA A 189 5.27 -11.83 13.68
C ALA A 189 6.13 -11.83 12.41
N LEU A 190 5.90 -12.71 11.46
CA LEU A 190 6.85 -13.05 10.38
C LEU A 190 6.93 -12.04 9.22
N TYR A 191 6.79 -10.76 9.48
CA TYR A 191 6.74 -9.68 8.48
C TYR A 191 7.89 -9.71 7.46
N TRP A 192 9.11 -10.05 7.89
CA TRP A 192 10.27 -10.18 7.00
C TRP A 192 10.03 -11.19 5.89
N PHE A 193 9.49 -12.34 6.24
CA PHE A 193 9.24 -13.44 5.32
C PHE A 193 8.01 -13.17 4.45
N ASP A 194 6.99 -12.51 4.98
CA ASP A 194 5.82 -12.11 4.21
C ASP A 194 6.18 -11.11 3.10
N TYR A 195 7.02 -10.12 3.41
CA TYR A 195 7.55 -9.22 2.38
C TYR A 195 8.43 -9.97 1.36
N ASN A 196 9.30 -10.87 1.80
CA ASN A 196 10.12 -11.70 0.91
C ASN A 196 9.26 -12.57 -0.01
N ALA A 197 8.10 -13.02 0.46
CA ALA A 197 7.14 -13.79 -0.31
C ALA A 197 6.39 -12.96 -1.36
N GLY A 198 6.41 -11.62 -1.27
CA GLY A 198 5.92 -10.75 -2.34
C GLY A 198 4.75 -9.83 -2.00
N TYR A 199 4.33 -9.72 -0.74
CA TYR A 199 3.38 -8.68 -0.33
C TYR A 199 3.97 -7.26 -0.50
N ASP A 200 3.11 -6.29 -0.79
CA ASP A 200 3.51 -4.90 -0.97
C ASP A 200 3.38 -4.09 0.31
N VAL A 201 2.38 -4.39 1.12
CA VAL A 201 2.11 -3.71 2.39
C VAL A 201 1.71 -4.72 3.45
N LEU A 202 2.34 -4.65 4.61
CA LEU A 202 1.94 -5.41 5.79
C LEU A 202 1.37 -4.47 6.86
N LEU A 203 0.26 -4.89 7.46
CA LEU A 203 -0.35 -4.23 8.60
C LEU A 203 0.08 -4.98 9.86
N ALA A 204 0.91 -4.33 10.70
CA ALA A 204 1.30 -4.88 11.98
C ALA A 204 0.08 -4.95 12.91
N GLN A 205 -0.23 -6.12 13.43
CA GLN A 205 -1.35 -6.28 14.35
C GLN A 205 -1.01 -5.72 15.73
N PHE A 206 -1.80 -4.74 16.17
CA PHE A 206 -1.83 -4.21 17.52
C PHE A 206 -3.00 -4.85 18.24
N GLY A 207 -2.74 -5.92 18.93
CA GLY A 207 -3.76 -6.71 19.60
C GLY A 207 -3.19 -7.54 20.74
N TRP A 208 -4.06 -8.25 21.46
CA TRP A 208 -3.68 -9.09 22.58
C TRP A 208 -2.75 -8.37 23.57
N ASN A 209 -1.90 -9.08 24.28
CA ASN A 209 -0.86 -8.52 25.14
C ASN A 209 0.49 -8.37 24.42
N TYR A 210 0.50 -8.31 23.07
CA TYR A 210 1.75 -8.16 22.33
C TYR A 210 2.31 -6.74 22.49
N SER A 211 3.63 -6.64 22.52
CA SER A 211 4.31 -5.36 22.55
C SER A 211 4.12 -4.63 21.22
N ARG A 212 3.33 -3.55 21.22
CA ARG A 212 3.10 -2.70 20.04
C ARG A 212 4.41 -2.17 19.48
N GLN A 213 5.31 -1.76 20.36
CA GLN A 213 6.63 -1.23 19.97
C GLN A 213 7.50 -2.29 19.29
N LEU A 214 7.40 -3.55 19.72
CA LEU A 214 8.08 -4.68 19.09
C LEU A 214 7.52 -4.90 17.66
N ASN A 215 6.20 -4.93 17.50
CA ASN A 215 5.54 -5.11 16.21
C ASN A 215 5.89 -3.97 15.24
N VAL A 216 5.97 -2.73 15.74
CA VAL A 216 6.48 -1.59 14.97
C VAL A 216 7.91 -1.85 14.49
N GLY A 217 8.80 -2.24 15.40
CA GLY A 217 10.21 -2.49 15.06
C GLY A 217 10.39 -3.59 14.03
N LEU A 218 9.65 -4.68 14.16
CA LEU A 218 9.67 -5.83 13.24
C LEU A 218 9.10 -5.46 11.85
N CYS A 219 7.90 -4.91 11.82
CA CYS A 219 7.21 -4.62 10.55
C CYS A 219 7.89 -3.46 9.79
N ARG A 220 8.16 -2.35 10.48
CA ARG A 220 8.86 -1.19 9.90
C ARG A 220 10.27 -1.54 9.45
N GLY A 221 11.00 -2.35 10.25
CA GLY A 221 12.35 -2.82 9.90
C GLY A 221 12.33 -3.67 8.63
N ALA A 222 11.42 -4.63 8.52
CA ALA A 222 11.24 -5.44 7.34
C ALA A 222 10.84 -4.61 6.10
N ALA A 223 9.91 -3.67 6.26
CA ALA A 223 9.48 -2.77 5.20
C ALA A 223 10.63 -1.88 4.70
N ALA A 224 11.35 -1.25 5.62
CA ALA A 224 12.49 -0.37 5.29
C ALA A 224 13.61 -1.13 4.58
N ALA A 225 13.91 -2.35 5.00
CA ALA A 225 14.90 -3.21 4.36
C ALA A 225 14.50 -3.60 2.93
N GLN A 226 13.24 -3.69 2.63
CA GLN A 226 12.72 -4.14 1.33
C GLN A 226 12.12 -3.01 0.48
N ASN A 227 12.30 -1.76 0.93
CA ASN A 227 11.77 -0.58 0.26
C ASN A 227 10.26 -0.67 0.01
N LYS A 228 9.53 -1.06 1.04
CA LYS A 228 8.07 -1.26 1.06
C LYS A 228 7.40 -0.28 2.01
N ASP A 229 6.09 -0.06 1.81
CA ASP A 229 5.24 0.62 2.78
C ASP A 229 4.79 -0.36 3.87
N TRP A 230 4.45 0.17 5.05
CA TRP A 230 3.87 -0.59 6.14
C TRP A 230 2.70 0.13 6.77
N GLY A 231 1.90 -0.59 7.54
CA GLY A 231 0.79 -0.07 8.30
C GLY A 231 0.59 -0.76 9.64
N ALA A 232 -0.46 -0.39 10.33
CA ALA A 232 -0.92 -1.05 11.55
C ALA A 232 -2.42 -1.34 11.46
N ILE A 233 -2.84 -2.45 12.06
CA ILE A 233 -4.25 -2.75 12.29
C ILE A 233 -4.45 -3.01 13.78
N ILE A 234 -5.30 -2.21 14.42
CA ILE A 234 -5.65 -2.39 15.81
C ILE A 234 -6.78 -3.41 15.86
N THR A 235 -6.55 -4.52 16.56
CA THR A 235 -7.43 -5.69 16.57
C THR A 235 -7.80 -6.08 18.00
N TRP A 236 -8.27 -7.29 18.21
CA TRP A 236 -8.73 -7.76 19.50
C TRP A 236 -7.62 -7.76 20.56
N THR A 237 -7.92 -7.16 21.68
CA THR A 237 -7.11 -7.26 22.91
C THR A 237 -7.63 -8.39 23.79
N TYR A 238 -8.94 -8.70 23.71
CA TYR A 238 -9.61 -9.71 24.53
C TYR A 238 -10.33 -10.75 23.69
N THR A 239 -10.42 -11.98 24.21
CA THR A 239 -11.15 -13.09 23.56
C THR A 239 -12.66 -13.02 23.75
N GLN A 240 -13.14 -12.12 24.62
CA GLN A 240 -14.55 -11.90 24.96
C GLN A 240 -14.85 -10.39 24.93
N PRO A 241 -16.11 -9.98 24.89
CA PRO A 241 -16.46 -8.57 24.97
C PRO A 241 -15.77 -7.86 26.15
N PRO A 242 -15.20 -6.67 25.93
CA PRO A 242 -15.43 -5.78 24.78
C PRO A 242 -14.63 -6.09 23.50
N TYR A 243 -13.83 -7.12 23.46
CA TYR A 243 -12.88 -7.54 22.40
C TYR A 243 -11.73 -6.55 22.18
N ILE A 244 -12.05 -5.27 21.97
CA ILE A 244 -11.07 -4.19 21.73
C ILE A 244 -10.70 -3.51 23.06
N GLU A 245 -9.55 -2.88 23.08
CA GLU A 245 -9.02 -2.05 24.16
C GLU A 245 -9.89 -0.81 24.45
N THR A 246 -9.55 -0.03 25.48
CA THR A 246 -10.25 1.21 25.81
C THR A 246 -10.02 2.30 24.76
N ASP A 247 -10.86 3.33 24.77
CA ASP A 247 -10.71 4.51 23.91
C ASP A 247 -9.37 5.23 24.09
N GLU A 248 -8.85 5.32 25.32
CA GLU A 248 -7.54 5.90 25.62
C GLU A 248 -6.40 5.05 25.04
N GLU A 249 -6.45 3.73 25.18
CA GLU A 249 -5.47 2.81 24.61
C GLU A 249 -5.52 2.85 23.08
N LEU A 250 -6.71 2.83 22.49
CA LEU A 250 -6.92 2.97 21.05
C LEU A 250 -6.30 4.27 20.51
N TYR A 251 -6.55 5.40 21.19
CA TYR A 251 -5.94 6.67 20.80
C TYR A 251 -4.41 6.62 20.84
N ASN A 252 -3.84 6.00 21.88
CA ASN A 252 -2.39 5.84 22.02
C ASN A 252 -1.80 4.91 20.94
N ASP A 253 -2.49 3.83 20.58
CA ASP A 253 -2.06 2.92 19.51
C ASP A 253 -2.12 3.58 18.14
N LEU A 254 -3.14 4.41 17.87
CA LEU A 254 -3.22 5.25 16.68
C LEU A 254 -2.05 6.24 16.59
N LEU A 255 -1.73 6.93 17.71
CA LEU A 255 -0.57 7.83 17.78
C LEU A 255 0.74 7.07 17.57
N LEU A 256 0.91 5.91 18.20
CA LEU A 256 2.12 5.11 18.06
C LEU A 256 2.34 4.71 16.60
N ALA A 257 1.32 4.22 15.91
CA ALA A 257 1.41 3.88 14.50
C ALA A 257 1.77 5.09 13.63
N TYR A 258 1.09 6.22 13.85
CA TYR A 258 1.28 7.47 13.13
C TYR A 258 2.70 8.02 13.30
N ASP A 259 3.16 8.18 14.54
CA ASP A 259 4.46 8.76 14.86
C ASP A 259 5.64 7.89 14.40
N ASN A 260 5.40 6.58 14.23
CA ASN A 260 6.39 5.63 13.72
C ASN A 260 6.35 5.45 12.20
N GLY A 261 5.45 6.14 11.48
CA GLY A 261 5.44 6.19 10.03
C GLY A 261 4.60 5.12 9.35
N ALA A 262 3.65 4.52 10.05
CA ALA A 262 2.64 3.69 9.40
C ALA A 262 1.91 4.52 8.33
N LYS A 263 1.89 4.03 7.10
CA LYS A 263 1.16 4.69 6.01
C LYS A 263 -0.32 4.37 6.06
N TYR A 264 -0.65 3.17 6.53
CA TYR A 264 -2.02 2.68 6.66
C TYR A 264 -2.28 2.34 8.12
N ILE A 265 -3.35 2.88 8.70
CA ILE A 265 -3.75 2.65 10.09
C ILE A 265 -5.22 2.29 10.07
N ALA A 266 -5.54 1.04 10.38
CA ALA A 266 -6.90 0.53 10.39
C ALA A 266 -7.30 0.03 11.78
N ILE A 267 -8.60 0.04 12.06
CA ILE A 267 -9.18 -0.56 13.26
C ILE A 267 -10.11 -1.68 12.83
N PHE A 268 -9.88 -2.88 13.33
CA PHE A 268 -10.70 -4.05 13.05
C PHE A 268 -12.01 -3.98 13.85
N ASN A 269 -13.11 -3.76 13.16
CA ASN A 269 -14.43 -3.58 13.78
C ASN A 269 -15.32 -4.79 13.58
N SER A 270 -14.99 -5.91 14.21
CA SER A 270 -15.83 -7.09 14.18
C SER A 270 -15.70 -7.91 15.47
N ASN A 271 -16.81 -8.49 15.92
CA ASN A 271 -16.80 -9.46 17.00
C ASN A 271 -16.33 -10.84 16.51
N LYS A 272 -16.14 -11.77 17.45
CA LYS A 272 -15.65 -13.14 17.19
C LYS A 272 -16.50 -13.94 16.18
N ASN A 273 -17.78 -13.64 16.07
CA ASN A 273 -18.70 -14.37 15.21
C ASN A 273 -18.90 -13.70 13.86
N TYR A 274 -18.21 -12.58 13.60
CA TYR A 274 -18.37 -11.75 12.41
C TYR A 274 -19.83 -11.35 12.14
N SER A 275 -20.54 -11.01 13.23
CA SER A 275 -21.97 -10.65 13.17
C SER A 275 -22.24 -9.18 13.49
N ASP A 276 -21.36 -8.55 14.27
CA ASP A 276 -21.54 -7.19 14.79
C ASP A 276 -20.21 -6.47 14.95
N GLY A 277 -20.26 -5.12 14.92
CA GLY A 277 -19.16 -4.25 15.27
C GLY A 277 -18.88 -4.26 16.77
N ILE A 278 -17.64 -3.91 17.11
CA ILE A 278 -17.17 -3.82 18.51
C ILE A 278 -16.87 -2.38 18.94
N LEU A 279 -16.78 -1.46 17.97
CA LEU A 279 -16.56 -0.05 18.27
C LEU A 279 -17.81 0.57 18.90
N LYS A 280 -17.60 1.29 19.97
CA LYS A 280 -18.62 2.09 20.64
C LYS A 280 -18.37 3.57 20.39
N GLN A 281 -19.27 4.43 20.88
CA GLN A 281 -19.17 5.87 20.68
C GLN A 281 -17.84 6.44 21.21
N GLU A 282 -17.36 5.99 22.37
CA GLU A 282 -16.08 6.40 22.93
C GLU A 282 -14.90 6.10 21.98
N HIS A 283 -14.90 4.95 21.32
CA HIS A 283 -13.87 4.60 20.33
C HIS A 283 -13.95 5.47 19.07
N LEU A 284 -15.17 5.74 18.58
CA LEU A 284 -15.38 6.64 17.44
C LEU A 284 -14.92 8.08 17.75
N ASP A 285 -15.14 8.52 18.99
CA ASP A 285 -14.68 9.83 19.46
C ASP A 285 -13.14 9.87 19.56
N ALA A 286 -12.49 8.80 20.01
CA ALA A 286 -11.04 8.68 20.03
C ALA A 286 -10.44 8.74 18.61
N ILE A 287 -11.05 8.05 17.65
CA ILE A 287 -10.64 8.09 16.22
C ILE A 287 -10.80 9.52 15.68
N ARG A 288 -11.90 10.20 15.98
CA ARG A 288 -12.16 11.58 15.57
C ARG A 288 -11.13 12.55 16.16
N GLN A 289 -10.79 12.38 17.45
CA GLN A 289 -9.76 13.16 18.11
C GLN A 289 -8.39 12.94 17.48
N PHE A 290 -8.03 11.69 17.23
CA PHE A 290 -6.78 11.35 16.53
C PHE A 290 -6.72 11.94 15.12
N TRP A 291 -7.82 11.87 14.35
CA TRP A 291 -7.90 12.47 13.02
C TRP A 291 -7.62 13.97 13.07
N GLN A 292 -8.25 14.69 14.00
CA GLN A 292 -7.99 16.13 14.20
C GLN A 292 -6.53 16.40 14.58
N TYR A 293 -5.96 15.56 15.44
CA TYR A 293 -4.55 15.65 15.81
C TYR A 293 -3.63 15.49 14.60
N SER A 294 -3.85 14.47 13.78
CA SER A 294 -3.02 14.17 12.61
C SER A 294 -3.04 15.28 11.56
N GLN A 295 -4.18 15.97 11.39
CA GLN A 295 -4.31 17.12 10.47
C GLN A 295 -3.56 18.36 10.98
N GLN A 296 -3.42 18.52 12.28
CA GLN A 296 -2.77 19.69 12.91
C GLN A 296 -1.29 19.46 13.21
N ASN A 297 -0.87 18.22 13.31
CA ASN A 297 0.48 17.82 13.72
C ASN A 297 1.12 16.91 12.66
N PRO A 298 1.71 17.47 11.59
CA PRO A 298 2.43 16.67 10.60
C PRO A 298 3.51 15.83 11.28
N ARG A 299 3.53 14.54 11.00
CA ARG A 299 4.46 13.60 11.62
C ARG A 299 5.91 13.90 11.26
N LYS A 300 6.79 13.78 12.25
CA LYS A 300 8.23 13.96 12.09
C LYS A 300 8.91 12.59 12.17
N LEU A 301 9.04 11.94 11.04
CA LEU A 301 9.64 10.61 10.99
C LEU A 301 11.16 10.68 11.18
N SER A 302 11.68 9.81 12.04
CA SER A 302 13.12 9.59 12.12
C SER A 302 13.61 8.89 10.84
N PRO A 303 14.53 9.50 10.08
CA PRO A 303 15.08 8.84 8.90
C PRO A 303 15.88 7.60 9.30
N ILE A 304 16.10 6.68 8.37
CA ILE A 304 16.77 5.40 8.64
C ILE A 304 18.18 5.58 9.23
N ASN A 305 18.90 6.62 8.82
CA ASN A 305 20.23 6.95 9.32
C ASN A 305 20.25 7.54 10.75
N GLU A 306 19.11 7.74 11.38
CA GLU A 306 18.97 8.08 12.80
C GLU A 306 18.48 6.91 13.65
N ARG A 307 18.15 5.79 13.01
CA ARG A 307 17.61 4.58 13.68
C ARG A 307 18.70 3.54 13.91
N THR A 308 18.49 2.70 14.92
CA THR A 308 19.30 1.52 15.20
C THR A 308 18.58 0.28 14.69
N ALA A 309 19.28 -0.64 14.04
CA ALA A 309 18.72 -1.93 13.70
C ALA A 309 19.34 -3.04 14.56
N TYR A 310 18.49 -3.91 15.08
CA TYR A 310 18.85 -5.17 15.68
C TYR A 310 18.73 -6.29 14.65
N MET A 311 19.84 -6.99 14.38
CA MET A 311 19.88 -8.01 13.34
C MET A 311 19.76 -9.41 13.94
N LEU A 312 18.75 -10.12 13.47
CA LEU A 312 18.50 -11.52 13.79
C LEU A 312 19.29 -12.44 12.86
N PRO A 313 19.58 -13.68 13.28
CA PRO A 313 20.20 -14.66 12.42
C PRO A 313 19.35 -14.89 11.14
N LYS A 314 20.04 -15.20 10.06
CA LYS A 314 19.39 -15.56 8.81
C LYS A 314 18.38 -16.70 9.00
N ASP A 315 17.22 -16.58 8.34
CA ASP A 315 16.15 -17.58 8.35
C ASP A 315 15.55 -17.92 9.73
N TYR A 316 15.83 -17.12 10.77
CA TYR A 316 15.39 -17.36 12.14
C TYR A 316 14.00 -16.79 12.42
N ALA A 317 12.94 -17.48 11.95
CA ALA A 317 11.55 -17.06 12.13
C ALA A 317 11.05 -17.36 13.56
N TYR A 318 11.35 -16.46 14.47
CA TYR A 318 10.99 -16.52 15.87
C TYR A 318 9.68 -15.77 16.14
N GLY A 319 8.83 -16.29 17.05
CA GLY A 319 7.52 -15.69 17.31
C GLY A 319 7.52 -14.45 18.21
N PHE A 320 8.59 -14.21 18.96
CA PHE A 320 8.82 -13.04 19.83
C PHE A 320 7.86 -12.86 21.02
N ARG A 321 7.01 -13.84 21.37
CA ARG A 321 6.06 -13.75 22.48
C ARG A 321 6.67 -14.06 23.83
N GLY A 322 7.89 -14.52 23.86
CA GLY A 322 8.65 -14.84 25.06
C GLY A 322 9.88 -15.69 24.75
N PRO A 323 10.78 -15.90 25.72
CA PRO A 323 12.06 -16.61 25.50
C PRO A 323 11.91 -18.07 25.10
N ASN A 324 10.72 -18.65 25.32
CA ASN A 324 10.43 -20.06 25.01
C ASN A 324 9.51 -20.19 23.77
N ASP A 325 9.38 -19.13 22.97
CA ASP A 325 8.53 -19.17 21.79
C ASP A 325 9.14 -20.08 20.70
N LYS A 326 8.29 -20.57 19.82
CA LYS A 326 8.68 -21.47 18.75
C LYS A 326 9.40 -20.75 17.63
N ILE A 327 10.26 -21.51 16.93
CA ILE A 327 10.92 -21.08 15.71
C ILE A 327 10.23 -21.78 14.54
N TRP A 328 9.72 -21.01 13.58
CA TRP A 328 8.90 -21.49 12.46
C TRP A 328 7.63 -22.27 12.87
N GLY A 329 7.24 -22.24 14.15
CA GLY A 329 6.20 -23.13 14.66
C GLY A 329 6.57 -24.62 14.65
N LEU A 330 7.72 -24.98 14.11
CA LEU A 330 8.20 -26.35 13.89
C LEU A 330 9.16 -26.84 14.99
N TRP A 331 9.93 -25.92 15.56
CA TRP A 331 10.91 -26.23 16.59
C TRP A 331 10.62 -25.49 17.88
N GLU A 332 10.95 -26.10 18.98
CA GLU A 332 10.99 -25.43 20.27
C GLU A 332 12.12 -24.38 20.31
N ALA A 333 12.10 -23.51 21.32
CA ALA A 333 13.18 -22.54 21.54
C ALA A 333 14.54 -23.20 21.61
N ASP A 334 15.53 -22.59 20.98
CA ASP A 334 16.93 -23.03 20.96
C ASP A 334 17.83 -22.16 21.85
N ASP A 335 19.13 -22.39 21.79
CA ASP A 335 20.14 -21.67 22.60
C ASP A 335 20.20 -20.16 22.25
N LEU A 336 19.68 -19.72 21.11
CA LEU A 336 19.62 -18.31 20.69
C LEU A 336 18.35 -17.59 21.19
N SER A 337 17.28 -18.31 21.48
CA SER A 337 15.99 -17.74 21.81
C SER A 337 16.04 -16.87 23.08
N VAL A 338 16.68 -17.36 24.14
CA VAL A 338 16.81 -16.62 25.41
C VAL A 338 17.68 -15.37 25.27
N PRO A 339 18.93 -15.44 24.73
CA PRO A 339 19.72 -14.23 24.47
C PRO A 339 19.02 -13.20 23.58
N ILE A 340 18.37 -13.62 22.49
CA ILE A 340 17.64 -12.74 21.58
C ILE A 340 16.51 -12.04 22.34
N SER A 341 15.71 -12.77 23.12
CA SER A 341 14.59 -12.21 23.88
C SER A 341 15.06 -11.17 24.91
N ILE A 342 16.15 -11.44 25.65
CA ILE A 342 16.72 -10.52 26.65
C ILE A 342 17.29 -9.27 25.96
N ASN A 343 18.09 -9.44 24.91
CA ASN A 343 18.70 -8.32 24.18
C ASN A 343 17.64 -7.44 23.56
N LEU A 344 16.62 -8.04 22.97
CA LEU A 344 15.51 -7.32 22.37
C LEU A 344 14.75 -6.47 23.38
N GLY A 345 14.43 -7.01 24.57
CA GLY A 345 13.82 -6.24 25.66
C GLY A 345 14.67 -5.02 26.06
N SER A 346 15.96 -5.21 26.26
CA SER A 346 16.90 -4.15 26.61
C SER A 346 17.04 -3.08 25.50
N LEU A 347 17.03 -3.51 24.23
CA LEU A 347 17.15 -2.61 23.09
C LEU A 347 15.85 -1.82 22.84
N LEU A 348 14.68 -2.42 23.05
CA LEU A 348 13.39 -1.74 22.99
C LEU A 348 13.30 -0.66 24.07
N GLU A 349 13.72 -0.96 25.28
CA GLU A 349 13.79 0.03 26.37
C GLU A 349 14.73 1.19 26.02
N LYS A 350 15.90 0.87 25.45
CA LYS A 350 16.96 1.85 25.15
C LYS A 350 16.66 2.73 23.94
N TYR A 351 16.13 2.17 22.86
CA TYR A 351 15.97 2.88 21.59
C TYR A 351 14.52 3.21 21.25
N SER A 352 13.56 2.55 21.90
CA SER A 352 12.12 2.79 21.74
C SER A 352 11.73 2.88 20.24
N SER A 353 11.11 3.98 19.84
CA SER A 353 10.66 4.23 18.46
C SER A 353 11.79 4.30 17.40
N LYS A 354 13.06 4.30 17.82
CA LYS A 354 14.22 4.29 16.91
C LYS A 354 14.83 2.92 16.70
N LEU A 355 14.21 1.84 17.23
CA LEU A 355 14.65 0.47 17.00
C LEU A 355 13.88 -0.14 15.82
N ASP A 356 14.62 -0.65 14.84
CA ASP A 356 14.11 -1.57 13.82
C ASP A 356 14.69 -2.96 14.07
N ILE A 357 13.95 -3.99 13.69
CA ILE A 357 14.41 -5.38 13.79
C ILE A 357 14.46 -5.93 12.36
N ILE A 358 15.63 -6.42 11.97
CA ILE A 358 15.92 -6.89 10.62
C ILE A 358 16.64 -8.25 10.70
N TYR A 359 16.99 -8.80 9.55
CA TYR A 359 17.72 -10.06 9.47
C TYR A 359 19.08 -9.85 8.79
N GLU A 360 20.01 -10.79 8.98
CA GLU A 360 21.38 -10.71 8.46
C GLU A 360 21.43 -10.55 6.93
N GLU A 361 20.40 -10.99 6.21
CA GLU A 361 20.27 -10.81 4.76
C GLU A 361 20.29 -9.34 4.34
N TYR A 362 19.91 -8.42 5.23
CA TYR A 362 20.01 -6.98 5.01
C TYR A 362 21.39 -6.55 4.50
N LEU A 363 22.46 -7.15 5.03
CA LEU A 363 23.84 -6.83 4.65
C LEU A 363 24.16 -7.12 3.18
N GLN A 364 23.36 -7.96 2.52
CA GLN A 364 23.54 -8.37 1.12
C GLN A 364 22.64 -7.62 0.14
N MET A 365 21.69 -6.81 0.64
CA MET A 365 20.66 -6.15 -0.19
C MET A 365 21.12 -4.88 -0.91
N GLY A 366 22.32 -4.35 -0.64
CA GLY A 366 22.90 -3.25 -1.40
C GLY A 366 22.16 -1.90 -1.22
N HIS A 367 21.74 -1.56 -0.02
CA HIS A 367 20.98 -0.35 0.28
C HIS A 367 21.73 0.95 0.03
N SER A 368 21.04 1.98 -0.48
CA SER A 368 21.56 3.33 -0.63
C SER A 368 21.58 4.12 0.67
N GLN A 369 20.76 3.76 1.64
CA GLN A 369 20.70 4.35 2.98
C GLN A 369 21.00 3.29 4.03
N HIS A 370 21.68 3.69 5.10
CA HIS A 370 22.14 2.79 6.14
C HIS A 370 21.64 3.25 7.51
N TYR A 371 21.37 2.30 8.40
CA TYR A 371 21.08 2.58 9.80
C TYR A 371 22.26 3.29 10.47
N ASN A 372 21.95 4.13 11.46
CA ASN A 372 22.99 4.76 12.28
C ASN A 372 23.87 3.71 12.99
N LYS A 373 23.23 2.63 13.44
CA LYS A 373 23.90 1.54 14.17
C LYS A 373 23.27 0.19 13.81
N LEU A 374 24.11 -0.79 13.58
CA LEU A 374 23.72 -2.19 13.46
C LEU A 374 24.22 -2.97 14.67
N VAL A 375 23.31 -3.64 15.37
CA VAL A 375 23.57 -4.49 16.53
C VAL A 375 23.19 -5.92 16.14
N ASN A 376 24.14 -6.83 16.29
CA ASN A 376 23.90 -8.24 16.00
C ASN A 376 23.05 -8.92 17.10
N TRP A 377 22.48 -10.07 16.82
CA TRP A 377 21.67 -10.86 17.74
C TRP A 377 22.36 -11.16 19.09
N ASN A 378 23.69 -11.21 19.14
CA ASN A 378 24.48 -11.39 20.37
C ASN A 378 24.88 -10.08 21.06
N ASP A 379 24.18 -8.97 20.77
CA ASP A 379 24.43 -7.59 21.29
C ASP A 379 25.81 -7.00 20.92
N THR A 380 26.54 -7.59 19.97
CA THR A 380 27.75 -6.97 19.44
C THR A 380 27.41 -5.91 18.40
N THR A 381 27.99 -4.72 18.55
CA THR A 381 27.88 -3.69 17.51
C THR A 381 28.74 -4.06 16.31
N ILE A 382 28.13 -4.24 15.14
CA ILE A 382 28.85 -4.60 13.92
C ILE A 382 29.38 -3.32 13.24
N ILE A 383 28.53 -2.30 13.10
CA ILE A 383 28.87 -1.06 12.42
C ILE A 383 28.22 0.10 13.17
N SER A 384 29.01 1.10 13.52
CA SER A 384 28.48 2.44 13.82
C SER A 384 28.94 3.37 12.70
N PHE A 385 28.00 3.86 11.91
CA PHE A 385 28.33 4.92 10.95
C PHE A 385 28.47 6.22 11.74
N PRO A 386 29.62 6.96 11.63
CA PRO A 386 29.72 8.27 12.24
C PRO A 386 28.59 9.12 11.65
N SER A 387 27.83 9.80 12.51
CA SER A 387 26.86 10.79 12.08
C SER A 387 27.58 11.73 11.12
N LEU A 388 27.22 11.71 9.84
CA LEU A 388 27.69 12.66 8.87
C LEU A 388 27.18 14.02 9.35
N ASN A 389 28.00 14.73 10.10
CA ASN A 389 27.78 16.14 10.34
C ASN A 389 27.56 16.79 8.98
N ALA A 390 26.44 17.44 8.84
CA ALA A 390 25.90 18.07 7.64
C ALA A 390 26.86 19.15 7.08
N THR A 391 27.93 18.73 6.40
CA THR A 391 28.78 19.57 5.56
C THR A 391 29.31 18.76 4.37
N SER A 392 28.43 18.12 3.63
CA SER A 392 28.70 17.73 2.25
C SER A 392 27.42 17.97 1.45
N SER A 393 27.57 18.79 0.43
CA SER A 393 26.55 19.21 -0.52
C SER A 393 25.72 18.00 -0.99
N PRO A 394 24.41 18.13 -1.10
CA PRO A 394 23.58 17.05 -1.59
C PRO A 394 24.01 16.70 -3.01
N SER A 395 24.35 15.44 -3.25
CA SER A 395 24.32 14.88 -4.60
C SER A 395 22.95 15.23 -5.19
N ARG A 396 22.94 15.91 -6.34
CA ARG A 396 21.75 16.38 -7.04
C ARG A 396 20.73 15.25 -7.20
N GLY A 397 19.87 15.11 -6.22
CA GLY A 397 18.56 14.52 -6.46
C GLY A 397 17.81 15.47 -7.40
N VAL A 398 17.26 14.96 -8.48
CA VAL A 398 16.45 15.75 -9.42
C VAL A 398 15.34 16.43 -8.59
N SER A 399 15.38 17.75 -8.48
CA SER A 399 14.43 18.47 -7.65
C SER A 399 13.04 18.36 -8.29
N PHE A 400 12.00 18.46 -7.47
CA PHE A 400 10.61 18.48 -7.95
C PHE A 400 10.41 19.56 -9.04
N THR A 401 11.14 20.66 -8.99
CA THR A 401 11.20 21.71 -10.00
C THR A 401 11.85 21.25 -11.31
N GLU A 402 12.85 20.34 -11.28
CA GLU A 402 13.45 19.78 -12.50
C GLU A 402 12.51 18.74 -13.15
N LEU A 403 11.77 17.95 -12.36
CA LEU A 403 10.73 17.05 -12.88
C LEU A 403 9.57 17.82 -13.54
N ILE A 404 9.17 18.97 -12.96
CA ILE A 404 8.20 19.89 -13.56
C ILE A 404 8.80 20.49 -14.85
N GLY A 405 10.06 20.92 -14.83
CA GLY A 405 10.75 21.43 -16.00
C GLY A 405 10.80 20.43 -17.16
N ILE A 406 11.04 19.17 -16.88
CA ILE A 406 11.02 18.07 -17.90
C ILE A 406 9.60 17.84 -18.45
N LYS A 407 8.56 17.88 -17.61
CA LYS A 407 7.17 17.79 -18.07
C LYS A 407 6.76 18.97 -18.97
N TYR A 408 7.17 20.19 -18.63
CA TYR A 408 6.92 21.36 -19.49
C TYR A 408 7.74 21.31 -20.78
N LEU A 409 8.96 20.78 -20.76
CA LEU A 409 9.78 20.60 -21.95
C LEU A 409 9.17 19.60 -22.92
N THR A 410 8.66 18.46 -22.44
CA THR A 410 7.96 17.47 -23.28
C THR A 410 6.66 18.02 -23.84
N ALA A 411 5.87 18.74 -23.07
CA ALA A 411 4.64 19.40 -23.52
C ALA A 411 4.94 20.47 -24.60
N SER A 412 6.03 21.25 -24.42
CA SER A 412 6.47 22.27 -25.39
C SER A 412 6.95 21.64 -26.69
N ILE A 413 7.64 20.49 -26.63
CA ILE A 413 8.08 19.74 -27.81
C ILE A 413 6.88 19.15 -28.56
N GLN A 414 5.90 18.61 -27.86
CA GLN A 414 4.67 18.09 -28.47
C GLN A 414 3.86 19.22 -29.14
N LEU A 415 3.72 20.37 -28.49
CA LEU A 415 3.06 21.54 -29.06
C LEU A 415 3.79 22.06 -30.32
N GLY A 416 5.12 22.09 -30.26
CA GLY A 416 5.95 22.45 -31.40
C GLY A 416 5.77 21.52 -32.60
N LEU A 417 5.70 20.21 -32.37
CA LEU A 417 5.45 19.19 -33.41
C LEU A 417 4.05 19.36 -34.06
N VAL A 418 3.01 19.63 -33.26
CA VAL A 418 1.67 19.87 -33.78
C VAL A 418 1.61 21.14 -34.66
N ILE A 419 2.31 22.21 -34.24
CA ILE A 419 2.38 23.45 -35.04
C ILE A 419 3.11 23.21 -36.37
N ILE A 420 4.21 22.44 -36.35
CA ILE A 420 4.96 22.08 -37.57
C ILE A 420 4.10 21.26 -38.54
N VAL A 421 3.36 20.26 -38.03
CA VAL A 421 2.47 19.43 -38.88
C VAL A 421 1.34 20.27 -39.47
N ALA A 422 0.74 21.17 -38.69
CA ALA A 422 -0.30 22.08 -39.16
C ALA A 422 0.24 23.04 -40.23
N PHE A 423 1.47 23.55 -40.07
CA PHE A 423 2.10 24.42 -41.06
C PHE A 423 2.42 23.69 -42.36
N LEU A 424 2.95 22.47 -42.28
CA LEU A 424 3.21 21.62 -43.48
C LEU A 424 1.91 21.30 -44.21
N ALA A 425 0.84 20.97 -43.51
CA ALA A 425 -0.48 20.74 -44.11
C ALA A 425 -1.01 21.99 -44.85
N ALA A 426 -0.85 23.16 -44.23
CA ALA A 426 -1.26 24.43 -44.86
C ALA A 426 -0.45 24.74 -46.11
N VAL A 427 0.85 24.48 -46.15
CA VAL A 427 1.73 24.63 -47.31
C VAL A 427 1.32 23.70 -48.45
N VAL A 428 1.01 22.44 -48.15
CA VAL A 428 0.55 21.43 -49.14
C VAL A 428 -0.79 21.89 -49.73
N ILE A 429 -1.75 22.35 -48.92
CA ILE A 429 -3.03 22.85 -49.37
C ILE A 429 -2.87 24.11 -50.24
N LEU A 430 -2.01 25.05 -49.86
CA LEU A 430 -1.76 26.26 -50.63
C LEU A 430 -1.08 25.93 -51.99
N THR A 431 -0.15 24.98 -52.02
CA THR A 431 0.49 24.54 -53.28
C THR A 431 -0.50 23.80 -54.20
N TYR A 432 -1.38 23.00 -53.63
CA TYR A 432 -2.46 22.34 -54.39
C TYR A 432 -3.41 23.38 -54.97
N LEU A 433 -3.87 24.35 -54.21
CA LEU A 433 -4.76 25.44 -54.67
C LEU A 433 -4.09 26.33 -55.71
N ARG A 434 -2.78 26.58 -55.65
CA ARG A 434 -2.03 27.27 -56.70
C ARG A 434 -1.97 26.46 -57.98
N ARG A 435 -1.73 25.16 -57.92
CA ARG A 435 -1.70 24.29 -59.13
C ARG A 435 -3.07 24.17 -59.82
N THR A 436 -4.15 24.19 -59.07
CA THR A 436 -5.53 24.14 -59.65
C THR A 436 -5.98 25.45 -60.23
N ARG A 437 -5.36 26.61 -59.89
CA ARG A 437 -5.64 27.90 -60.48
C ARG A 437 -4.91 28.17 -61.82
N ILE A 438 -3.91 27.36 -62.19
CA ILE A 438 -3.15 27.50 -63.43
C ILE A 438 -3.66 26.40 -64.40
N LYS A 439 -4.91 26.46 -64.86
CA LYS A 439 -5.35 25.87 -66.13
C LYS A 439 -5.61 27.00 -67.10
N PRO A 440 -4.84 27.08 -68.20
CA PRO A 440 -5.16 28.08 -69.24
C PRO A 440 -6.46 27.70 -69.92
N GLU A 441 -7.33 28.68 -70.10
CA GLU A 441 -8.45 28.57 -71.01
C GLU A 441 -7.92 28.25 -72.45
N LYS A 442 -8.33 27.11 -73.00
CA LYS A 442 -8.18 26.87 -74.41
C LYS A 442 -9.19 27.73 -75.14
N ARG A 443 -8.71 28.71 -75.90
CA ARG A 443 -9.50 29.36 -76.95
C ARG A 443 -9.91 28.30 -77.94
N LEU A 444 -11.19 28.23 -78.19
CA LEU A 444 -11.74 27.60 -79.40
C LEU A 444 -11.73 28.69 -80.49
N ASP A 445 -10.96 28.42 -81.55
CA ASP A 445 -11.19 28.97 -82.89
C ASP A 445 -11.96 27.92 -83.68
#